data_8d6496cc12b785c50a1727d510babbc5
#
_entry.id   8d6496cc12b785c50a1727d510babbc5
#
_cell.length_a   1.000
_cell.length_b   1.000
_cell.length_c   1.000
_cell.angle_alpha   90.00
_cell.angle_beta   90.00
_cell.angle_gamma   90.00
#
_symmetry.space_group_name_H-M   'P 1'
#
loop_
_entity.id
_entity.type
_entity.pdbx_description
1 polymer ?
#
loop_
_entity_poly.entity_id
_entity_poly.type
_entity_poly.pdbx_seq_one_letter_code
_entity_poly.pdbx_strand_id
1 'polypeptide(L)'
;MRYMPIEAVTSGMITGKDIYDANDSILLCQGKRLSELNVTRLRELGYAGIYIQDNLTRDIRIDDILSPEIRSEACQSIRNFDLDEAKKVAEAIVERILSAESVSIDMVDLKTFDSYTYQHSVNVAVLATIVGMGMGFFADKLKELCIAGMFHDMGKLEVPAEILNKPSKLTTEEYDIIKKHPQKSYDLLADRFELSSNVRMGVLCHHENEDGSGYPRGLTGDKINIFAKILHVVDVYDALT
;
A
#
# COMPACT_ATOMS: atom_id res chain seq x y z
N MET A 1 21.49 -0.84 -8.67
CA MET A 1 20.94 -2.08 -8.09
C MET A 1 19.84 -2.64 -8.98
N ARG A 2 19.52 -3.92 -8.87
CA ARG A 2 18.42 -4.56 -9.61
C ARG A 2 17.65 -5.53 -8.70
N TYR A 3 16.35 -5.66 -8.97
CA TYR A 3 15.52 -6.67 -8.33
C TYR A 3 15.90 -8.08 -8.80
N MET A 4 15.90 -9.01 -7.87
CA MET A 4 16.17 -10.42 -8.16
C MET A 4 15.16 -11.30 -7.43
N PRO A 5 14.41 -12.16 -8.16
CA PRO A 5 13.52 -13.13 -7.54
C PRO A 5 14.27 -14.01 -6.55
N ILE A 6 13.61 -14.41 -5.44
CA ILE A 6 14.27 -15.09 -4.33
C ILE A 6 14.89 -16.45 -4.74
N GLU A 7 14.32 -17.10 -5.76
CA GLU A 7 14.85 -18.35 -6.32
C GLU A 7 16.22 -18.16 -6.98
N ALA A 8 16.48 -16.96 -7.52
CA ALA A 8 17.73 -16.60 -8.17
C ALA A 8 18.76 -15.98 -7.20
N VAL A 9 18.35 -15.65 -5.97
CA VAL A 9 19.25 -15.11 -4.95
C VAL A 9 20.13 -16.23 -4.40
N THR A 10 21.45 -15.95 -4.37
CA THR A 10 22.47 -16.89 -3.86
C THR A 10 23.39 -16.24 -2.84
N SER A 11 24.06 -17.05 -2.05
CA SER A 11 25.08 -16.56 -1.11
C SER A 11 26.22 -15.83 -1.86
N GLY A 12 26.82 -14.84 -1.22
CA GLY A 12 27.85 -13.98 -1.80
C GLY A 12 27.34 -12.74 -2.51
N MET A 13 26.04 -12.68 -2.89
CA MET A 13 25.40 -11.47 -3.40
C MET A 13 25.34 -10.37 -2.32
N ILE A 14 25.23 -9.11 -2.74
CA ILE A 14 25.20 -7.96 -1.86
C ILE A 14 23.83 -7.31 -1.94
N THR A 15 23.20 -7.06 -0.79
CA THR A 15 21.90 -6.38 -0.71
C THR A 15 21.98 -4.98 -1.29
N GLY A 16 21.06 -4.63 -2.17
CA GLY A 16 20.95 -3.31 -2.81
C GLY A 16 20.19 -2.29 -1.96
N LYS A 17 19.32 -2.76 -1.06
CA LYS A 17 18.51 -1.97 -0.12
C LYS A 17 18.47 -2.65 1.24
N ASP A 18 18.04 -1.91 2.27
CA ASP A 18 17.65 -2.50 3.56
C ASP A 18 16.46 -3.43 3.37
N ILE A 19 16.47 -4.54 4.10
CA ILE A 19 15.39 -5.52 4.12
C ILE A 19 14.77 -5.49 5.51
N TYR A 20 13.45 -5.29 5.57
CA TYR A 20 12.69 -5.13 6.81
C TYR A 20 11.89 -6.39 7.12
N ASP A 21 11.72 -6.70 8.38
CA ASP A 21 10.82 -7.76 8.85
C ASP A 21 9.36 -7.29 8.94
N ALA A 22 8.47 -8.18 9.36
CA ALA A 22 7.04 -7.89 9.53
C ALA A 22 6.73 -6.80 10.59
N ASN A 23 7.71 -6.41 11.41
CA ASN A 23 7.57 -5.36 12.43
C ASN A 23 8.28 -4.06 12.02
N ASP A 24 8.62 -3.90 10.74
CA ASP A 24 9.38 -2.78 10.19
C ASP A 24 10.79 -2.62 10.81
N SER A 25 11.33 -3.69 11.40
CA SER A 25 12.71 -3.71 11.89
C SER A 25 13.67 -4.17 10.79
N ILE A 26 14.86 -3.56 10.73
CA ILE A 26 15.86 -3.93 9.71
C ILE A 26 16.34 -5.37 9.97
N LEU A 27 16.00 -6.27 9.06
CA LEU A 27 16.48 -7.66 9.06
C LEU A 27 17.89 -7.77 8.49
N LEU A 28 18.17 -7.07 7.39
CA LEU A 28 19.47 -6.99 6.75
C LEU A 28 19.70 -5.58 6.19
N CYS A 29 20.83 -4.97 6.51
CA CYS A 29 21.17 -3.66 5.98
C CYS A 29 21.60 -3.73 4.50
N GLN A 30 21.42 -2.62 3.78
CA GLN A 30 22.01 -2.38 2.47
C GLN A 30 23.52 -2.62 2.50
N GLY A 31 24.07 -3.16 1.42
CA GLY A 31 25.50 -3.46 1.30
C GLY A 31 25.94 -4.73 2.04
N LYS A 32 25.00 -5.46 2.66
CA LYS A 32 25.31 -6.73 3.34
C LYS A 32 25.58 -7.84 2.34
N ARG A 33 26.70 -8.54 2.48
CA ARG A 33 26.96 -9.78 1.74
C ARG A 33 26.14 -10.91 2.33
N LEU A 34 25.31 -11.55 1.51
CA LEU A 34 24.43 -12.63 1.92
C LEU A 34 25.22 -13.91 2.20
N SER A 35 24.92 -14.56 3.31
CA SER A 35 25.31 -15.94 3.61
C SER A 35 24.22 -16.92 3.13
N GLU A 36 24.51 -18.21 3.09
CA GLU A 36 23.49 -19.25 2.82
C GLU A 36 22.34 -19.19 3.82
N LEU A 37 22.65 -18.92 5.12
CA LEU A 37 21.65 -18.79 6.15
C LEU A 37 20.72 -17.59 5.89
N ASN A 38 21.26 -16.44 5.43
CA ASN A 38 20.45 -15.29 5.08
C ASN A 38 19.49 -15.62 3.94
N VAL A 39 19.97 -16.30 2.89
CA VAL A 39 19.13 -16.66 1.72
C VAL A 39 18.03 -17.65 2.13
N THR A 40 18.36 -18.66 2.93
CA THR A 40 17.38 -19.63 3.45
C THR A 40 16.33 -18.93 4.29
N ARG A 41 16.76 -18.03 5.20
CA ARG A 41 15.84 -17.29 6.08
C ARG A 41 14.89 -16.38 5.30
N LEU A 42 15.37 -15.68 4.27
CA LEU A 42 14.53 -14.85 3.41
C LEU A 42 13.47 -15.69 2.67
N ARG A 43 13.83 -16.89 2.20
CA ARG A 43 12.87 -17.83 1.59
C ARG A 43 11.81 -18.31 2.58
N GLU A 44 12.22 -18.69 3.79
CA GLU A 44 11.32 -19.12 4.86
C GLU A 44 10.33 -18.03 5.27
N LEU A 45 10.79 -16.77 5.25
CA LEU A 45 9.96 -15.60 5.54
C LEU A 45 9.06 -15.19 4.37
N GLY A 46 9.13 -15.88 3.22
CA GLY A 46 8.21 -15.67 2.10
C GLY A 46 8.52 -14.45 1.23
N TYR A 47 9.76 -13.93 1.26
CA TYR A 47 10.15 -12.86 0.33
C TYR A 47 10.07 -13.35 -1.12
N ALA A 48 9.38 -12.59 -1.98
CA ALA A 48 9.30 -12.88 -3.42
C ALA A 48 10.63 -12.61 -4.15
N GLY A 49 11.42 -11.68 -3.63
CA GLY A 49 12.74 -11.31 -4.14
C GLY A 49 13.31 -10.14 -3.37
N ILE A 50 14.52 -9.73 -3.70
CA ILE A 50 15.22 -8.61 -3.05
C ILE A 50 16.06 -7.81 -4.05
N TYR A 51 16.39 -6.57 -3.71
CA TYR A 51 17.35 -5.79 -4.48
C TYR A 51 18.77 -6.24 -4.21
N ILE A 52 19.52 -6.49 -5.30
CA ILE A 52 20.93 -6.88 -5.27
C ILE A 52 21.75 -5.78 -5.94
N GLN A 53 22.88 -5.44 -5.31
CA GLN A 53 23.90 -4.58 -5.88
C GLN A 53 24.95 -5.44 -6.58
N ASP A 54 25.17 -5.20 -7.87
CA ASP A 54 26.23 -5.83 -8.66
C ASP A 54 27.01 -4.79 -9.45
N ASN A 55 28.05 -5.24 -10.14
CA ASN A 55 28.93 -4.35 -10.90
C ASN A 55 28.25 -3.70 -12.12
N LEU A 56 27.17 -4.32 -12.65
CA LEU A 56 26.42 -3.83 -13.81
C LEU A 56 25.43 -2.72 -13.42
N THR A 57 25.01 -2.69 -12.16
CA THR A 57 23.95 -1.81 -11.68
C THR A 57 24.43 -0.85 -10.58
N ARG A 58 25.75 -0.74 -10.38
CA ARG A 58 26.35 0.05 -9.29
C ARG A 58 25.94 1.51 -9.32
N ASP A 59 25.74 2.07 -10.52
CA ASP A 59 25.39 3.48 -10.73
C ASP A 59 23.88 3.72 -10.80
N ILE A 60 23.06 2.66 -10.74
CA ILE A 60 21.61 2.76 -10.71
C ILE A 60 21.17 2.95 -9.26
N ARG A 61 20.69 4.15 -8.95
CA ARG A 61 19.94 4.43 -7.71
C ARG A 61 18.47 4.38 -8.05
N ILE A 62 17.71 3.64 -7.26
CA ILE A 62 16.25 3.69 -7.25
C ILE A 62 15.91 4.43 -5.95
N ASP A 63 15.66 5.73 -6.08
CA ASP A 63 15.20 6.54 -4.96
C ASP A 63 13.70 6.31 -4.83
N ASP A 64 13.27 5.63 -3.77
CA ASP A 64 11.86 5.55 -3.43
C ASP A 64 11.34 6.95 -3.08
N ILE A 65 10.13 7.27 -3.53
CA ILE A 65 9.49 8.53 -3.20
C ILE A 65 9.27 8.67 -1.69
N LEU A 66 9.08 7.57 -0.98
CA LEU A 66 8.97 7.53 0.48
C LEU A 66 10.27 7.06 1.13
N SER A 67 10.73 7.81 2.13
CA SER A 67 11.76 7.28 3.01
C SER A 67 11.20 6.15 3.89
N PRO A 68 12.04 5.22 4.36
CA PRO A 68 11.62 4.15 5.26
C PRO A 68 10.91 4.68 6.52
N GLU A 69 11.33 5.84 7.04
CA GLU A 69 10.75 6.47 8.23
C GLU A 69 9.30 6.90 7.98
N ILE A 70 9.05 7.66 6.88
CA ILE A 70 7.69 8.10 6.50
C ILE A 70 6.79 6.89 6.26
N ARG A 71 7.33 5.82 5.65
CA ARG A 71 6.58 4.59 5.41
C ARG A 71 6.21 3.90 6.72
N SER A 72 7.14 3.79 7.66
CA SER A 72 6.89 3.22 9.00
C SER A 72 5.85 4.03 9.78
N GLU A 73 5.98 5.37 9.79
CA GLU A 73 5.00 6.27 10.41
C GLU A 73 3.61 6.11 9.79
N ALA A 74 3.52 5.99 8.46
CA ALA A 74 2.28 5.72 7.76
C ALA A 74 1.64 4.40 8.20
N CYS A 75 2.40 3.31 8.19
CA CYS A 75 1.92 2.00 8.65
C CYS A 75 1.45 2.03 10.11
N GLN A 76 2.19 2.72 10.99
CA GLN A 76 1.82 2.85 12.40
C GLN A 76 0.54 3.67 12.60
N SER A 77 0.39 4.78 11.87
CA SER A 77 -0.82 5.61 11.94
C SER A 77 -2.06 4.84 11.50
N ILE A 78 -1.96 4.02 10.46
CA ILE A 78 -3.05 3.14 10.00
C ILE A 78 -3.34 2.08 11.06
N ARG A 79 -2.33 1.36 11.53
CA ARG A 79 -2.45 0.29 12.53
C ARG A 79 -3.12 0.76 13.81
N ASN A 80 -2.75 1.95 14.30
CA ASN A 80 -3.27 2.55 15.53
C ASN A 80 -4.56 3.36 15.31
N PHE A 81 -5.01 3.49 14.06
CA PHE A 81 -6.12 4.35 13.68
C PHE A 81 -5.95 5.79 14.16
N ASP A 82 -4.71 6.31 14.07
CA ASP A 82 -4.33 7.66 14.50
C ASP A 82 -4.48 8.64 13.32
N LEU A 83 -5.62 9.34 13.28
CA LEU A 83 -5.92 10.30 12.21
C LEU A 83 -5.05 11.56 12.25
N ASP A 84 -4.61 11.99 13.43
CA ASP A 84 -3.79 13.19 13.54
C ASP A 84 -2.39 12.92 13.01
N GLU A 85 -1.84 11.75 13.30
CA GLU A 85 -0.58 11.32 12.71
C GLU A 85 -0.73 11.03 11.20
N ALA A 86 -1.82 10.37 10.79
CA ALA A 86 -2.09 10.12 9.37
C ALA A 86 -2.18 11.42 8.54
N LYS A 87 -2.73 12.51 9.09
CA LYS A 87 -2.75 13.81 8.41
C LYS A 87 -1.35 14.40 8.22
N LYS A 88 -0.47 14.29 9.21
CA LYS A 88 0.93 14.74 9.11
C LYS A 88 1.70 13.93 8.08
N VAL A 89 1.54 12.61 8.12
CA VAL A 89 2.14 11.70 7.14
C VAL A 89 1.63 11.98 5.73
N ALA A 90 0.31 12.17 5.55
CA ALA A 90 -0.26 12.53 4.25
C ALA A 90 0.29 13.87 3.73
N GLU A 91 0.51 14.85 4.61
CA GLU A 91 1.16 16.12 4.26
C GLU A 91 2.59 15.89 3.77
N ALA A 92 3.40 15.13 4.51
CA ALA A 92 4.78 14.81 4.13
C ALA A 92 4.84 14.04 2.79
N ILE A 93 3.93 13.09 2.55
CA ILE A 93 3.81 12.35 1.29
C ILE A 93 3.51 13.32 0.13
N VAL A 94 2.51 14.18 0.30
CA VAL A 94 2.09 15.14 -0.75
C VAL A 94 3.21 16.12 -1.05
N GLU A 95 3.87 16.70 -0.04
CA GLU A 95 4.99 17.61 -0.23
C GLU A 95 6.14 16.95 -0.99
N ARG A 96 6.45 15.70 -0.65
CA ARG A 96 7.48 14.93 -1.32
C ARG A 96 7.15 14.68 -2.80
N ILE A 97 5.90 14.29 -3.09
CA ILE A 97 5.43 14.04 -4.46
C ILE A 97 5.45 15.34 -5.28
N LEU A 98 4.98 16.45 -4.71
CA LEU A 98 4.93 17.75 -5.41
C LEU A 98 6.31 18.36 -5.64
N SER A 99 7.31 18.08 -4.80
CA SER A 99 8.68 18.57 -4.92
C SER A 99 9.59 17.70 -5.79
N ALA A 100 9.17 16.50 -6.16
CA ALA A 100 9.99 15.57 -6.93
C ALA A 100 10.03 15.97 -8.42
N GLU A 101 11.24 16.03 -9.01
CA GLU A 101 11.41 16.21 -10.47
C GLU A 101 10.92 14.98 -11.26
N SER A 102 11.03 13.81 -10.67
CA SER A 102 10.51 12.55 -11.18
C SER A 102 10.00 11.70 -10.02
N VAL A 103 8.88 11.02 -10.23
CA VAL A 103 8.32 10.12 -9.22
C VAL A 103 8.62 8.68 -9.65
N SER A 104 9.40 7.98 -8.84
CA SER A 104 9.54 6.52 -8.92
C SER A 104 9.03 5.88 -7.65
N ILE A 105 8.27 4.80 -7.79
CA ILE A 105 7.75 4.02 -6.68
C ILE A 105 8.36 2.63 -6.79
N ASP A 106 8.92 2.19 -5.70
CA ASP A 106 9.36 0.82 -5.58
C ASP A 106 8.21 -0.04 -5.04
N MET A 107 7.54 -0.75 -5.94
CA MET A 107 6.42 -1.63 -5.61
C MET A 107 6.87 -2.98 -5.06
N VAL A 108 8.17 -3.26 -5.09
CA VAL A 108 8.70 -4.60 -4.82
C VAL A 108 9.08 -4.82 -3.36
N ASP A 109 9.40 -3.76 -2.62
CA ASP A 109 9.93 -3.88 -1.24
C ASP A 109 8.92 -4.41 -0.19
N LEU A 110 7.70 -4.80 -0.57
CA LEU A 110 6.58 -4.76 0.36
C LEU A 110 5.81 -6.05 0.56
N LYS A 111 6.30 -7.20 0.08
CA LYS A 111 5.55 -8.45 0.24
C LYS A 111 6.14 -9.34 1.33
N THR A 112 6.00 -8.93 2.59
CA THR A 112 6.06 -9.87 3.72
C THR A 112 4.65 -10.14 4.22
N PHE A 113 4.33 -11.40 4.51
CA PHE A 113 2.97 -11.93 4.69
C PHE A 113 2.15 -11.26 5.81
N ASP A 114 2.77 -10.75 6.88
CA ASP A 114 2.06 -10.23 8.06
C ASP A 114 1.82 -8.70 8.07
N SER A 115 2.60 -7.93 7.31
CA SER A 115 2.44 -6.47 7.19
C SER A 115 1.73 -6.03 5.91
N TYR A 116 1.35 -6.98 5.04
CA TYR A 116 0.81 -6.74 3.70
C TYR A 116 -0.34 -5.72 3.69
N THR A 117 -1.28 -5.79 4.63
CA THR A 117 -2.47 -4.93 4.62
C THR A 117 -2.12 -3.45 4.83
N TYR A 118 -1.23 -3.12 5.76
CA TYR A 118 -0.87 -1.73 6.04
C TYR A 118 0.04 -1.15 4.97
N GLN A 119 1.01 -1.92 4.50
CA GLN A 119 1.90 -1.51 3.42
C GLN A 119 1.17 -1.34 2.09
N HIS A 120 0.24 -2.24 1.77
CA HIS A 120 -0.70 -2.08 0.67
C HIS A 120 -1.45 -0.75 0.76
N SER A 121 -2.02 -0.43 1.93
CA SER A 121 -2.73 0.82 2.13
C SER A 121 -1.83 2.05 1.95
N VAL A 122 -0.57 1.99 2.37
CA VAL A 122 0.41 3.06 2.12
C VAL A 122 0.72 3.18 0.62
N ASN A 123 0.91 2.07 -0.09
CA ASN A 123 1.14 2.08 -1.54
C ASN A 123 -0.05 2.67 -2.28
N VAL A 124 -1.26 2.22 -1.96
CA VAL A 124 -2.50 2.76 -2.55
C VAL A 124 -2.61 4.26 -2.29
N ALA A 125 -2.27 4.73 -1.09
CA ALA A 125 -2.29 6.16 -0.76
C ALA A 125 -1.30 6.96 -1.62
N VAL A 126 -0.07 6.47 -1.80
CA VAL A 126 0.96 7.11 -2.64
C VAL A 126 0.54 7.11 -4.10
N LEU A 127 0.13 5.97 -4.63
CA LEU A 127 -0.33 5.83 -6.02
C LEU A 127 -1.53 6.73 -6.30
N ALA A 128 -2.52 6.75 -5.40
CA ALA A 128 -3.69 7.62 -5.54
C ALA A 128 -3.30 9.09 -5.56
N THR A 129 -2.36 9.50 -4.70
CA THR A 129 -1.84 10.87 -4.65
C THR A 129 -1.17 11.26 -5.98
N ILE A 130 -0.37 10.37 -6.57
CA ILE A 130 0.30 10.61 -7.87
C ILE A 130 -0.73 10.72 -9.00
N VAL A 131 -1.73 9.82 -9.03
CA VAL A 131 -2.82 9.89 -10.01
C VAL A 131 -3.59 11.20 -9.84
N GLY A 132 -3.93 11.58 -8.60
CA GLY A 132 -4.60 12.84 -8.29
C GLY A 132 -3.80 14.06 -8.74
N MET A 133 -2.48 14.06 -8.53
CA MET A 133 -1.57 15.11 -9.02
C MET A 133 -1.62 15.18 -10.56
N GLY A 134 -1.53 14.04 -11.25
CA GLY A 134 -1.65 13.97 -12.71
C GLY A 134 -3.01 14.45 -13.24
N MET A 135 -4.05 14.36 -12.42
CA MET A 135 -5.39 14.90 -12.70
C MET A 135 -5.54 16.38 -12.36
N GLY A 136 -4.49 17.05 -11.85
CA GLY A 136 -4.49 18.47 -11.50
C GLY A 136 -5.14 18.79 -10.15
N PHE A 137 -5.19 17.85 -9.20
CA PHE A 137 -5.69 18.16 -7.85
C PHE A 137 -4.69 19.04 -7.10
N PHE A 138 -5.21 20.02 -6.34
CA PHE A 138 -4.40 20.84 -5.46
C PHE A 138 -4.03 20.11 -4.16
N ALA A 139 -3.00 20.63 -3.47
CA ALA A 139 -2.39 19.97 -2.31
C ALA A 139 -3.40 19.49 -1.25
N ASP A 140 -4.38 20.30 -0.87
CA ASP A 140 -5.37 19.91 0.15
C ASP A 140 -6.22 18.71 -0.30
N LYS A 141 -6.62 18.69 -1.59
CA LYS A 141 -7.37 17.58 -2.16
C LYS A 141 -6.51 16.32 -2.30
N LEU A 142 -5.19 16.47 -2.55
CA LEU A 142 -4.23 15.38 -2.56
C LEU A 142 -4.05 14.77 -1.16
N LYS A 143 -3.96 15.61 -0.11
CA LYS A 143 -3.91 15.14 1.29
C LYS A 143 -5.16 14.32 1.66
N GLU A 144 -6.34 14.81 1.30
CA GLU A 144 -7.59 14.06 1.49
C GLU A 144 -7.59 12.71 0.76
N LEU A 145 -7.13 12.67 -0.49
CA LEU A 145 -7.05 11.46 -1.28
C LEU A 145 -6.03 10.46 -0.71
N CYS A 146 -4.89 10.96 -0.23
CA CYS A 146 -3.89 10.17 0.48
C CYS A 146 -4.49 9.51 1.73
N ILE A 147 -5.18 10.28 2.57
CA ILE A 147 -5.86 9.77 3.76
C ILE A 147 -6.92 8.71 3.38
N ALA A 148 -7.69 8.93 2.32
CA ALA A 148 -8.65 7.95 1.85
C ALA A 148 -7.96 6.63 1.45
N GLY A 149 -6.81 6.69 0.78
CA GLY A 149 -6.00 5.52 0.44
C GLY A 149 -5.46 4.81 1.69
N MET A 150 -4.99 5.56 2.70
CA MET A 150 -4.49 4.96 3.95
C MET A 150 -5.56 4.15 4.69
N PHE A 151 -6.81 4.58 4.66
CA PHE A 151 -7.88 3.97 5.47
C PHE A 151 -8.93 3.18 4.68
N HIS A 152 -8.76 3.00 3.36
CA HIS A 152 -9.78 2.35 2.53
C HIS A 152 -10.12 0.94 3.00
N ASP A 153 -9.13 0.20 3.48
CA ASP A 153 -9.19 -1.22 3.80
C ASP A 153 -9.29 -1.55 5.30
N MET A 154 -9.45 -0.54 6.18
CA MET A 154 -9.51 -0.76 7.64
C MET A 154 -10.59 -1.74 8.08
N GLY A 155 -11.70 -1.83 7.36
CA GLY A 155 -12.76 -2.79 7.63
C GLY A 155 -12.36 -4.25 7.44
N LYS A 156 -11.23 -4.54 6.77
CA LYS A 156 -10.66 -5.89 6.65
C LYS A 156 -10.19 -6.45 8.01
N LEU A 157 -9.89 -5.59 8.98
CA LEU A 157 -9.54 -6.03 10.35
C LEU A 157 -10.68 -6.78 11.05
N GLU A 158 -11.93 -6.58 10.59
CA GLU A 158 -13.09 -7.30 11.12
C GLU A 158 -13.44 -8.57 10.34
N VAL A 159 -12.67 -8.90 9.30
CA VAL A 159 -12.84 -10.14 8.54
C VAL A 159 -12.08 -11.26 9.26
N PRO A 160 -12.69 -12.44 9.49
CA PRO A 160 -11.99 -13.58 10.07
C PRO A 160 -10.72 -13.92 9.29
N ALA A 161 -9.60 -14.12 10.00
CA ALA A 161 -8.30 -14.37 9.39
C ALA A 161 -8.29 -15.63 8.49
N GLU A 162 -9.10 -16.63 8.84
CA GLU A 162 -9.24 -17.86 8.06
C GLU A 162 -9.85 -17.60 6.67
N ILE A 163 -10.70 -16.56 6.56
CA ILE A 163 -11.31 -16.14 5.29
C ILE A 163 -10.34 -15.25 4.53
N LEU A 164 -9.76 -14.25 5.21
CA LEU A 164 -8.88 -13.26 4.59
C LEU A 164 -7.61 -13.92 3.99
N ASN A 165 -7.03 -14.87 4.72
CA ASN A 165 -5.78 -15.55 4.35
C ASN A 165 -6.00 -16.92 3.68
N LYS A 166 -7.21 -17.22 3.23
CA LYS A 166 -7.54 -18.52 2.62
C LYS A 166 -6.76 -18.75 1.34
N PRO A 167 -5.93 -19.80 1.22
CA PRO A 167 -5.11 -20.03 0.05
C PRO A 167 -5.88 -20.59 -1.17
N SER A 168 -7.16 -20.96 -0.97
CA SER A 168 -8.04 -21.49 -2.01
C SER A 168 -9.10 -20.45 -2.40
N LYS A 169 -9.85 -20.72 -3.47
CA LYS A 169 -10.98 -19.86 -3.86
C LYS A 169 -11.98 -19.73 -2.70
N LEU A 170 -12.45 -18.50 -2.49
CA LEU A 170 -13.50 -18.21 -1.52
C LEU A 170 -14.85 -18.79 -1.98
N THR A 171 -15.68 -19.22 -1.05
CA THR A 171 -17.10 -19.48 -1.33
C THR A 171 -17.85 -18.16 -1.52
N THR A 172 -19.10 -18.23 -2.01
CA THR A 172 -19.94 -17.02 -2.15
C THR A 172 -20.17 -16.35 -0.81
N GLU A 173 -20.43 -17.14 0.22
CA GLU A 173 -20.68 -16.66 1.61
C GLU A 173 -19.44 -15.99 2.20
N GLU A 174 -18.25 -16.58 2.00
CA GLU A 174 -16.97 -16.00 2.45
C GLU A 174 -16.68 -14.69 1.71
N TYR A 175 -16.93 -14.65 0.40
CA TYR A 175 -16.77 -13.44 -0.40
C TYR A 175 -17.75 -12.34 0.03
N ASP A 176 -18.99 -12.69 0.40
CA ASP A 176 -19.98 -11.76 0.93
C ASP A 176 -19.57 -11.16 2.28
N ILE A 177 -18.77 -11.88 3.08
CA ILE A 177 -18.17 -11.34 4.30
C ILE A 177 -17.11 -10.29 3.95
N ILE A 178 -16.22 -10.58 3.01
CA ILE A 178 -15.19 -9.64 2.57
C ILE A 178 -15.80 -8.38 1.97
N LYS A 179 -16.85 -8.50 1.13
CA LYS A 179 -17.53 -7.35 0.51
C LYS A 179 -18.10 -6.33 1.49
N LYS A 180 -18.14 -6.64 2.78
CA LYS A 180 -18.60 -5.70 3.82
C LYS A 180 -17.50 -4.74 4.28
N HIS A 181 -16.21 -4.99 3.98
CA HIS A 181 -15.13 -4.15 4.49
C HIS A 181 -15.22 -2.68 4.07
N PRO A 182 -15.69 -2.26 2.86
CA PRO A 182 -15.79 -0.85 2.56
C PRO A 182 -16.81 -0.12 3.44
N GLN A 183 -17.95 -0.76 3.73
CA GLN A 183 -18.93 -0.21 4.66
C GLN A 183 -18.35 -0.12 6.08
N LYS A 184 -17.65 -1.15 6.54
CA LYS A 184 -17.00 -1.15 7.86
C LYS A 184 -15.89 -0.08 7.95
N SER A 185 -15.07 0.08 6.91
CA SER A 185 -14.08 1.16 6.84
C SER A 185 -14.76 2.54 6.92
N TYR A 186 -15.85 2.72 6.20
CA TYR A 186 -16.66 3.94 6.25
C TYR A 186 -17.22 4.19 7.65
N ASP A 187 -17.78 3.17 8.31
CA ASP A 187 -18.37 3.28 9.65
C ASP A 187 -17.34 3.72 10.69
N LEU A 188 -16.09 3.23 10.60
CA LEU A 188 -14.98 3.68 11.44
C LEU A 188 -14.67 5.18 11.25
N LEU A 189 -14.91 5.73 10.06
CA LEU A 189 -14.67 7.14 9.73
C LEU A 189 -15.94 8.02 9.87
N ALA A 190 -17.11 7.44 10.12
CA ALA A 190 -18.40 8.16 10.08
C ALA A 190 -18.47 9.33 11.05
N ASP A 191 -17.95 9.16 12.27
CA ASP A 191 -17.97 10.17 13.34
C ASP A 191 -16.76 11.12 13.29
N ARG A 192 -15.89 10.98 12.27
CA ARG A 192 -14.72 11.85 12.07
C ARG A 192 -15.12 13.04 11.20
N PHE A 193 -15.75 14.04 11.84
CA PHE A 193 -16.30 15.23 11.15
C PHE A 193 -15.24 16.10 10.50
N GLU A 194 -13.98 15.99 10.92
CA GLU A 194 -12.83 16.63 10.31
C GLU A 194 -12.43 16.07 8.93
N LEU A 195 -12.93 14.89 8.56
CA LEU A 195 -12.74 14.32 7.24
C LEU A 195 -13.83 14.77 6.28
N SER A 196 -13.44 15.12 5.06
CA SER A 196 -14.41 15.53 4.03
C SER A 196 -15.30 14.35 3.60
N SER A 197 -16.43 14.69 2.97
CA SER A 197 -17.29 13.68 2.36
C SER A 197 -16.58 12.90 1.25
N ASN A 198 -15.61 13.51 0.56
CA ASN A 198 -14.83 12.82 -0.48
C ASN A 198 -14.00 11.69 0.09
N VAL A 199 -13.33 11.88 1.23
CA VAL A 199 -12.57 10.83 1.92
C VAL A 199 -13.49 9.67 2.25
N ARG A 200 -14.58 9.95 2.96
CA ARG A 200 -15.52 8.90 3.42
C ARG A 200 -16.18 8.16 2.26
N MET A 201 -16.61 8.90 1.21
CA MET A 201 -17.21 8.29 0.02
C MET A 201 -16.18 7.55 -0.84
N GLY A 202 -14.94 8.03 -0.89
CA GLY A 202 -13.83 7.33 -1.52
C GLY A 202 -13.64 5.95 -0.89
N VAL A 203 -13.56 5.91 0.45
CA VAL A 203 -13.43 4.67 1.22
C VAL A 203 -14.64 3.74 1.06
N LEU A 204 -15.86 4.28 1.11
CA LEU A 204 -17.08 3.46 0.98
C LEU A 204 -17.21 2.80 -0.39
N CYS A 205 -16.85 3.53 -1.45
CA CYS A 205 -17.22 3.17 -2.83
C CYS A 205 -16.01 2.70 -3.67
N HIS A 206 -14.85 2.39 -3.06
CA HIS A 206 -13.65 2.01 -3.83
C HIS A 206 -13.76 0.68 -4.57
N HIS A 207 -14.79 -0.11 -4.33
CA HIS A 207 -15.12 -1.33 -5.08
C HIS A 207 -16.36 -1.19 -5.98
N GLU A 208 -16.81 0.04 -6.20
CA GLU A 208 -17.85 0.28 -7.23
C GLU A 208 -17.26 0.19 -8.64
N ASN A 209 -18.00 -0.40 -9.56
CA ASN A 209 -17.64 -0.51 -10.97
C ASN A 209 -18.48 0.47 -11.82
N GLU A 210 -17.92 0.99 -12.91
CA GLU A 210 -18.60 1.93 -13.80
C GLU A 210 -19.93 1.40 -14.33
N ASP A 211 -20.08 0.09 -14.49
CA ASP A 211 -21.26 -0.60 -14.98
C ASP A 211 -22.32 -0.92 -13.90
N GLY A 212 -22.00 -0.61 -12.62
CA GLY A 212 -22.88 -0.90 -11.48
C GLY A 212 -22.78 -2.34 -10.95
N SER A 213 -21.86 -3.16 -11.45
CA SER A 213 -21.62 -4.53 -10.93
C SER A 213 -20.82 -4.55 -9.63
N GLY A 214 -20.32 -3.38 -9.18
CA GLY A 214 -19.54 -3.21 -7.97
C GLY A 214 -20.37 -3.25 -6.68
N TYR A 215 -19.70 -2.97 -5.58
CA TYR A 215 -20.32 -2.95 -4.25
C TYR A 215 -19.75 -1.79 -3.40
N PRO A 216 -20.41 -1.35 -2.32
CA PRO A 216 -21.60 -1.96 -1.69
C PRO A 216 -22.94 -1.45 -2.22
N ARG A 217 -22.98 -0.41 -3.08
CA ARG A 217 -24.20 0.28 -3.49
C ARG A 217 -24.63 0.03 -4.92
N GLY A 218 -23.77 -0.57 -5.75
CA GLY A 218 -24.01 -0.77 -7.18
C GLY A 218 -24.17 0.55 -7.95
N LEU A 219 -23.33 1.53 -7.61
CA LEU A 219 -23.33 2.83 -8.28
C LEU A 219 -22.78 2.73 -9.69
N THR A 220 -23.27 3.58 -10.59
CA THR A 220 -22.84 3.62 -12.01
C THR A 220 -22.26 4.98 -12.37
N GLY A 221 -21.23 4.98 -13.21
CA GLY A 221 -20.74 6.16 -13.89
C GLY A 221 -20.49 7.36 -12.99
N ASP A 222 -21.17 8.48 -13.30
CA ASP A 222 -20.98 9.76 -12.59
C ASP A 222 -21.47 9.77 -11.13
N LYS A 223 -22.19 8.74 -10.70
CA LYS A 223 -22.61 8.60 -9.30
C LYS A 223 -21.47 8.12 -8.40
N ILE A 224 -20.40 7.54 -8.97
CA ILE A 224 -19.23 7.10 -8.23
C ILE A 224 -18.34 8.31 -7.94
N ASN A 225 -18.02 8.53 -6.67
CA ASN A 225 -17.12 9.60 -6.25
C ASN A 225 -15.75 9.46 -6.92
N ILE A 226 -15.12 10.57 -7.31
CA ILE A 226 -13.83 10.55 -8.02
C ILE A 226 -12.71 9.92 -7.19
N PHE A 227 -12.71 10.06 -5.85
CA PHE A 227 -11.75 9.39 -5.00
C PHE A 227 -11.92 7.87 -5.06
N ALA A 228 -13.17 7.39 -5.06
CA ALA A 228 -13.46 5.97 -5.21
C ALA A 228 -12.95 5.41 -6.53
N LYS A 229 -13.13 6.12 -7.65
CA LYS A 229 -12.62 5.71 -8.96
C LYS A 229 -11.10 5.62 -8.98
N ILE A 230 -10.40 6.60 -8.38
CA ILE A 230 -8.94 6.59 -8.29
C ILE A 230 -8.49 5.43 -7.42
N LEU A 231 -9.06 5.28 -6.22
CA LEU A 231 -8.72 4.19 -5.30
C LEU A 231 -8.96 2.83 -5.95
N HIS A 232 -10.08 2.64 -6.65
CA HIS A 232 -10.37 1.38 -7.36
C HIS A 232 -9.26 0.96 -8.32
N VAL A 233 -8.79 1.90 -9.14
CA VAL A 233 -7.75 1.61 -10.14
C VAL A 233 -6.41 1.30 -9.47
N VAL A 234 -6.01 2.09 -8.47
CA VAL A 234 -4.70 1.91 -7.84
C VAL A 234 -4.66 0.73 -6.88
N ASP A 235 -5.77 0.40 -6.22
CA ASP A 235 -5.92 -0.80 -5.38
C ASP A 235 -5.73 -2.07 -6.22
N VAL A 236 -6.44 -2.18 -7.36
CA VAL A 236 -6.28 -3.30 -8.29
C VAL A 236 -4.86 -3.36 -8.85
N TYR A 237 -4.27 -2.21 -9.17
CA TYR A 237 -2.91 -2.16 -9.69
C TYR A 237 -1.89 -2.69 -8.67
N ASP A 238 -1.94 -2.21 -7.40
CA ASP A 238 -1.04 -2.68 -6.33
C ASP A 238 -1.24 -4.17 -6.03
N ALA A 239 -2.48 -4.66 -6.08
CA ALA A 239 -2.77 -6.07 -5.85
C ALA A 239 -2.21 -7.01 -6.93
N LEU A 240 -2.00 -6.52 -8.16
CA LEU A 240 -1.53 -7.29 -9.31
C LEU A 240 -0.02 -7.21 -9.54
N THR A 241 0.67 -6.23 -8.95
CA THR A 241 2.12 -5.99 -9.09
C THR A 241 2.89 -6.38 -7.85
#